data_77d96bb265eed30d2cf2f67e15ee2578
#
_entry.id   77d96bb265eed30d2cf2f67e15ee2578
#
_cell.length_a   1.000
_cell.length_b   1.000
_cell.length_c   1.000
_cell.angle_alpha   90.00
_cell.angle_beta   90.00
_cell.angle_gamma   90.00
#
_symmetry.space_group_name_H-M   'P 1'
#
loop_
_entity.id
_entity.type
_entity.pdbx_description
1 polymer ?
#
loop_
_entity_poly.entity_id
_entity_poly.type
_entity_poly.pdbx_seq_one_letter_code
_entity_poly.pdbx_strand_id
1 'polypeptide(L)'
;MRKGLRVCIIGAGTGGLCLAQGLKRDGVEVEVFERDHAPTDRLQGYRLSISATGRRALEACLPGGLFEKLIANCAKPSESVTFLDHHLHRLLVIDLPHNGREAADSELPVSGIALRCILSEGLNDVIHYGKKCVAFEDEPQGAITARFEDGSSTTGDVLIGADGAGSRLRAQLLPYARRVETGIVAVSGKLSLNDDVRRATPQPVLRGPTLILGPNGCFMFASAVDYEDDRPKGEQYYDREKYVMWGFSAHNETFDFPANPAALSGHEATAAVIALMRNWHPALQWLVQTADVSTVTAFAVKTSVPIKPWTTQKVTLLGDALHNMTPFRGIGANTALRDAAALRRALAAAAAGQVDLIPASLPTNGT
;
A
#
# COMPACT_ATOMS: atom_id res chain seq x y z
N MET A 1 26.91 -28.58 -10.72
CA MET A 1 25.58 -28.22 -10.17
C MET A 1 25.28 -26.81 -10.60
N ARG A 2 24.15 -26.52 -11.23
CA ARG A 2 23.72 -25.12 -11.41
C ARG A 2 23.55 -24.52 -10.02
N LYS A 3 24.23 -23.41 -9.74
CA LYS A 3 24.05 -22.61 -8.54
C LYS A 3 22.60 -22.15 -8.55
N GLY A 4 21.86 -22.29 -7.44
CA GLY A 4 20.46 -21.85 -7.37
C GLY A 4 20.34 -20.36 -7.73
N LEU A 5 19.19 -19.96 -8.28
CA LEU A 5 18.90 -18.55 -8.57
C LEU A 5 18.79 -17.76 -7.27
N ARG A 6 19.61 -16.70 -7.11
CA ARG A 6 19.60 -15.80 -5.97
C ARG A 6 18.95 -14.47 -6.34
N VAL A 7 17.84 -14.14 -5.63
CA VAL A 7 17.04 -12.95 -5.87
C VAL A 7 17.19 -11.98 -4.69
N CYS A 8 17.62 -10.75 -4.97
CA CYS A 8 17.69 -9.66 -4.00
C CYS A 8 16.49 -8.71 -4.20
N ILE A 9 15.71 -8.47 -3.15
CA ILE A 9 14.54 -7.57 -3.17
C ILE A 9 14.87 -6.34 -2.33
N ILE A 10 14.77 -5.16 -2.92
CA ILE A 10 14.96 -3.88 -2.22
C ILE A 10 13.60 -3.30 -1.85
N GLY A 11 13.26 -3.37 -0.56
CA GLY A 11 12.02 -2.89 0.03
C GLY A 11 11.12 -4.00 0.56
N ALA A 12 10.84 -3.98 1.88
CA ALA A 12 9.90 -4.87 2.58
C ALA A 12 8.49 -4.24 2.69
N GLY A 13 8.00 -3.65 1.59
CA GLY A 13 6.61 -3.25 1.44
C GLY A 13 5.72 -4.43 1.04
N THR A 14 4.41 -4.18 0.88
CA THR A 14 3.41 -5.21 0.55
C THR A 14 3.82 -6.08 -0.65
N GLY A 15 4.30 -5.47 -1.74
CA GLY A 15 4.70 -6.21 -2.94
C GLY A 15 6.00 -7.00 -2.75
N GLY A 16 7.02 -6.38 -2.13
CA GLY A 16 8.32 -7.03 -1.89
C GLY A 16 8.20 -8.25 -0.97
N LEU A 17 7.47 -8.12 0.14
CA LEU A 17 7.22 -9.23 1.08
C LEU A 17 6.36 -10.33 0.45
N CYS A 18 5.32 -9.97 -0.31
CA CYS A 18 4.50 -10.95 -1.03
C CYS A 18 5.34 -11.76 -2.03
N LEU A 19 6.23 -11.11 -2.78
CA LEU A 19 7.18 -11.78 -3.67
C LEU A 19 8.13 -12.70 -2.89
N ALA A 20 8.70 -12.21 -1.79
CA ALA A 20 9.63 -12.99 -0.96
C ALA A 20 8.98 -14.25 -0.39
N GLN A 21 7.74 -14.17 0.10
CA GLN A 21 6.97 -15.33 0.56
C GLN A 21 6.83 -16.37 -0.55
N GLY A 22 6.43 -15.92 -1.73
CA GLY A 22 6.23 -16.81 -2.87
C GLY A 22 7.52 -17.48 -3.34
N LEU A 23 8.62 -16.73 -3.44
CA LEU A 23 9.92 -17.27 -3.85
C LEU A 23 10.50 -18.26 -2.82
N LYS A 24 10.42 -17.92 -1.53
CA LYS A 24 10.83 -18.83 -0.44
C LYS A 24 10.04 -20.14 -0.47
N ARG A 25 8.73 -20.06 -0.67
CA ARG A 25 7.85 -21.23 -0.83
C ARG A 25 8.25 -22.10 -2.02
N ASP A 26 8.68 -21.50 -3.11
CA ASP A 26 9.14 -22.20 -4.32
C ASP A 26 10.59 -22.70 -4.22
N GLY A 27 11.27 -22.50 -3.08
CA GLY A 27 12.66 -22.92 -2.86
C GLY A 27 13.70 -22.08 -3.59
N VAL A 28 13.34 -20.86 -4.02
CA VAL A 28 14.27 -19.90 -4.61
C VAL A 28 15.01 -19.14 -3.51
N GLU A 29 16.33 -19.01 -3.64
CA GLU A 29 17.14 -18.22 -2.70
C GLU A 29 16.74 -16.73 -2.81
N VAL A 30 16.24 -16.16 -1.70
CA VAL A 30 15.75 -14.78 -1.66
C VAL A 30 16.28 -14.05 -0.44
N GLU A 31 16.66 -12.80 -0.63
CA GLU A 31 16.99 -11.86 0.44
C GLU A 31 16.23 -10.54 0.23
N VAL A 32 15.77 -9.94 1.32
CA VAL A 32 15.02 -8.68 1.33
C VAL A 32 15.77 -7.65 2.13
N PHE A 33 15.94 -6.45 1.60
CA PHE A 33 16.67 -5.34 2.23
C PHE A 33 15.72 -4.16 2.43
N GLU A 34 15.47 -3.80 3.69
CA GLU A 34 14.53 -2.75 4.05
C GLU A 34 15.25 -1.60 4.77
N ARG A 35 14.94 -0.38 4.40
CA ARG A 35 15.53 0.82 5.02
C ARG A 35 15.01 1.10 6.42
N ASP A 36 13.76 0.70 6.73
CA ASP A 36 13.21 0.82 8.08
C ASP A 36 13.91 -0.15 9.03
N HIS A 37 13.90 0.13 10.33
CA HIS A 37 14.55 -0.71 11.33
C HIS A 37 13.62 -1.81 11.89
N ALA A 38 12.29 -1.63 11.71
CA ALA A 38 11.28 -2.61 12.10
C ALA A 38 10.05 -2.54 11.20
N PRO A 39 9.20 -3.59 11.15
CA PRO A 39 7.96 -3.59 10.37
C PRO A 39 6.98 -2.47 10.73
N THR A 40 7.08 -1.96 11.96
CA THR A 40 6.16 -0.97 12.56
C THR A 40 6.71 0.45 12.58
N ASP A 41 7.90 0.72 12.04
CA ASP A 41 8.57 2.03 12.11
C ASP A 41 7.81 3.15 11.39
N ARG A 42 6.90 2.82 10.50
CA ARG A 42 6.04 3.79 9.82
C ARG A 42 4.59 3.46 10.01
N LEU A 43 3.78 4.51 10.16
CA LEU A 43 2.35 4.45 9.90
C LEU A 43 2.16 4.17 8.41
N GLN A 44 2.20 2.90 8.05
CA GLN A 44 2.06 2.41 6.66
C GLN A 44 0.59 2.44 6.28
N GLY A 45 0.07 3.64 6.00
CA GLY A 45 -1.28 3.79 5.53
C GLY A 45 -2.34 3.25 6.51
N TYR A 46 -3.50 3.80 6.42
CA TYR A 46 -4.66 3.28 7.12
C TYR A 46 -5.11 1.94 6.51
N ARG A 47 -6.37 1.65 6.55
CA ARG A 47 -6.98 0.49 5.92
C ARG A 47 -6.60 0.38 4.44
N LEU A 48 -6.15 -0.80 4.04
CA LEU A 48 -6.03 -1.22 2.66
C LEU A 48 -7.25 -2.06 2.28
N SER A 49 -7.68 -1.91 1.05
CA SER A 49 -8.77 -2.67 0.47
C SER A 49 -8.18 -3.67 -0.51
N ILE A 50 -8.04 -4.92 -0.10
CA ILE A 50 -7.52 -5.97 -0.97
C ILE A 50 -8.66 -6.51 -1.82
N SER A 51 -8.61 -6.22 -3.12
CA SER A 51 -9.59 -6.69 -4.10
C SER A 51 -9.44 -8.18 -4.41
N ALA A 52 -10.39 -8.76 -5.13
CA ALA A 52 -10.30 -10.13 -5.61
C ALA A 52 -9.00 -10.43 -6.37
N THR A 53 -8.47 -9.47 -7.12
CA THR A 53 -7.18 -9.63 -7.82
C THR A 53 -6.00 -9.68 -6.84
N GLY A 54 -5.97 -8.79 -5.85
CA GLY A 54 -4.96 -8.79 -4.78
C GLY A 54 -5.06 -10.07 -3.92
N ARG A 55 -6.27 -10.50 -3.60
CA ARG A 55 -6.53 -11.76 -2.88
C ARG A 55 -5.93 -12.96 -3.61
N ARG A 56 -6.24 -13.14 -4.91
CA ARG A 56 -5.65 -14.22 -5.71
C ARG A 56 -4.13 -14.17 -5.76
N ALA A 57 -3.53 -12.98 -5.79
CA ALA A 57 -2.09 -12.83 -5.74
C ALA A 57 -1.51 -13.27 -4.39
N LEU A 58 -2.16 -12.93 -3.26
CA LEU A 58 -1.77 -13.37 -1.93
C LEU A 58 -1.92 -14.90 -1.78
N GLU A 59 -3.04 -15.48 -2.18
CA GLU A 59 -3.24 -16.94 -2.20
C GLU A 59 -2.16 -17.66 -3.02
N ALA A 60 -1.80 -17.09 -4.16
CA ALA A 60 -0.74 -17.63 -4.99
C ALA A 60 0.64 -17.57 -4.32
N CYS A 61 0.95 -16.58 -3.51
CA CYS A 61 2.28 -16.36 -2.93
C CYS A 61 2.43 -16.90 -1.51
N LEU A 62 1.39 -16.83 -0.68
CA LEU A 62 1.48 -17.17 0.73
C LEU A 62 1.37 -18.67 1.00
N PRO A 63 2.04 -19.19 2.04
CA PRO A 63 1.66 -20.49 2.64
C PRO A 63 0.21 -20.44 3.14
N GLY A 64 -0.50 -21.58 3.07
CA GLY A 64 -1.94 -21.65 3.41
C GLY A 64 -2.27 -21.09 4.79
N GLY A 65 -1.54 -21.51 5.83
CA GLY A 65 -1.77 -21.02 7.20
C GLY A 65 -1.52 -19.51 7.36
N LEU A 66 -0.62 -18.92 6.56
CA LEU A 66 -0.38 -17.47 6.60
C LEU A 66 -1.51 -16.70 5.90
N PHE A 67 -2.07 -17.26 4.85
CA PHE A 67 -3.22 -16.67 4.18
C PHE A 67 -4.48 -16.75 5.08
N GLU A 68 -4.73 -17.86 5.77
CA GLU A 68 -5.80 -17.99 6.75
C GLU A 68 -5.65 -16.97 7.90
N LYS A 69 -4.42 -16.80 8.40
CA LYS A 69 -4.11 -15.76 9.39
C LYS A 69 -4.41 -14.34 8.89
N LEU A 70 -4.13 -14.06 7.62
CA LEU A 70 -4.50 -12.79 7.00
C LEU A 70 -6.02 -12.58 7.02
N ILE A 71 -6.81 -13.57 6.62
CA ILE A 71 -8.28 -13.52 6.64
C ILE A 71 -8.79 -13.22 8.05
N ALA A 72 -8.25 -13.90 9.07
CA ALA A 72 -8.62 -13.67 10.47
C ALA A 72 -8.29 -12.26 10.99
N ASN A 73 -7.30 -11.61 10.40
CA ASN A 73 -6.89 -10.25 10.76
C ASN A 73 -7.62 -9.15 9.95
N CYS A 74 -8.49 -9.50 9.00
CA CYS A 74 -9.26 -8.52 8.25
C CYS A 74 -10.37 -7.88 9.10
N ALA A 75 -10.65 -6.62 8.84
CA ALA A 75 -11.81 -5.92 9.39
C ALA A 75 -13.12 -6.44 8.76
N LYS A 76 -14.26 -6.00 9.28
CA LYS A 76 -15.56 -6.30 8.69
C LYS A 76 -15.62 -5.83 7.23
N PRO A 77 -16.16 -6.63 6.32
CA PRO A 77 -16.38 -6.19 4.94
C PRO A 77 -17.29 -4.97 4.90
N SER A 78 -17.08 -4.13 3.90
CA SER A 78 -17.98 -3.02 3.63
C SER A 78 -19.31 -3.53 3.07
N GLU A 79 -20.42 -2.90 3.48
CA GLU A 79 -21.76 -3.23 2.97
C GLU A 79 -22.09 -2.46 1.69
N SER A 80 -21.52 -1.25 1.55
CA SER A 80 -21.80 -0.38 0.40
C SER A 80 -20.65 0.61 0.15
N VAL A 81 -20.62 1.15 -1.06
CA VAL A 81 -19.90 2.38 -1.40
C VAL A 81 -20.94 3.47 -1.64
N THR A 82 -20.84 4.56 -0.89
CA THR A 82 -21.83 5.64 -0.92
C THR A 82 -21.21 6.94 -1.42
N PHE A 83 -21.92 7.62 -2.33
CA PHE A 83 -21.58 8.97 -2.79
C PHE A 83 -22.57 9.96 -2.22
N LEU A 84 -22.07 11.01 -1.58
CA LEU A 84 -22.85 12.08 -0.97
C LEU A 84 -22.39 13.44 -1.49
N ASP A 85 -23.24 14.46 -1.33
CA ASP A 85 -22.77 15.83 -1.34
C ASP A 85 -22.28 16.26 0.07
N HIS A 86 -21.75 17.45 0.18
CA HIS A 86 -21.23 17.99 1.43
C HIS A 86 -22.31 18.33 2.49
N HIS A 87 -23.59 18.26 2.14
CA HIS A 87 -24.74 18.35 3.06
C HIS A 87 -25.29 16.98 3.45
N LEU A 88 -24.62 15.89 3.07
CA LEU A 88 -25.03 14.50 3.27
C LEU A 88 -26.25 14.06 2.43
N HIS A 89 -26.64 14.82 1.40
CA HIS A 89 -27.62 14.31 0.46
C HIS A 89 -27.00 13.17 -0.38
N ARG A 90 -27.75 12.10 -0.47
CA ARG A 90 -27.32 10.89 -1.18
C ARG A 90 -27.36 11.08 -2.70
N LEU A 91 -26.24 10.88 -3.35
CA LEU A 91 -26.11 10.95 -4.80
C LEU A 91 -26.18 9.56 -5.45
N LEU A 92 -25.47 8.58 -4.84
CA LEU A 92 -25.43 7.19 -5.34
C LEU A 92 -25.08 6.25 -4.18
N VAL A 93 -25.67 5.05 -4.18
CA VAL A 93 -25.26 3.94 -3.33
C VAL A 93 -25.02 2.71 -4.23
N ILE A 94 -23.89 2.07 -4.01
CA ILE A 94 -23.54 0.80 -4.65
C ILE A 94 -23.47 -0.22 -3.52
N ASP A 95 -24.46 -1.09 -3.42
CA ASP A 95 -24.44 -2.19 -2.46
C ASP A 95 -23.39 -3.22 -2.87
N LEU A 96 -22.62 -3.67 -1.89
CA LEU A 96 -21.57 -4.68 -2.09
C LEU A 96 -22.10 -6.07 -1.72
N PRO A 97 -21.68 -7.12 -2.43
CA PRO A 97 -22.13 -8.47 -2.13
C PRO A 97 -21.75 -8.91 -0.72
N HIS A 98 -22.70 -9.44 0.04
CA HIS A 98 -22.49 -9.99 1.38
C HIS A 98 -22.09 -11.48 1.30
N ASN A 99 -21.00 -11.79 0.63
CA ASN A 99 -20.56 -13.17 0.39
C ASN A 99 -19.67 -13.74 1.52
N GLY A 100 -19.55 -13.03 2.65
CA GLY A 100 -18.60 -13.38 3.72
C GLY A 100 -17.13 -13.15 3.29
N ARG A 101 -16.21 -13.16 4.26
CA ARG A 101 -14.76 -12.95 4.01
C ARG A 101 -14.12 -14.10 3.24
N GLU A 102 -14.71 -15.29 3.29
CA GLU A 102 -14.17 -16.51 2.68
C GLU A 102 -14.44 -16.60 1.17
N ALA A 103 -15.44 -15.89 0.67
CA ALA A 103 -15.74 -15.91 -0.76
C ALA A 103 -14.59 -15.35 -1.59
N ALA A 104 -14.22 -16.03 -2.66
CA ALA A 104 -13.05 -15.72 -3.49
C ALA A 104 -13.05 -14.29 -4.07
N ASP A 105 -14.23 -13.70 -4.25
CA ASP A 105 -14.41 -12.35 -4.78
C ASP A 105 -14.63 -11.27 -3.71
N SER A 106 -14.60 -11.65 -2.42
CA SER A 106 -14.78 -10.70 -1.33
C SER A 106 -13.56 -9.81 -1.18
N GLU A 107 -13.83 -8.53 -0.96
CA GLU A 107 -12.82 -7.56 -0.55
C GLU A 107 -12.31 -7.90 0.86
N LEU A 108 -11.00 -7.76 1.07
CA LEU A 108 -10.37 -7.97 2.37
C LEU A 108 -9.87 -6.62 2.90
N PRO A 109 -10.61 -5.97 3.79
CA PRO A 109 -10.16 -4.76 4.45
C PRO A 109 -9.17 -5.12 5.54
N VAL A 110 -7.93 -4.68 5.42
CA VAL A 110 -6.85 -4.99 6.36
C VAL A 110 -6.03 -3.75 6.70
N SER A 111 -5.56 -3.64 7.95
CA SER A 111 -4.58 -2.62 8.30
C SER A 111 -3.27 -2.84 7.52
N GLY A 112 -2.68 -1.75 7.00
CA GLY A 112 -1.38 -1.80 6.32
C GLY A 112 -0.28 -2.35 7.22
N ILE A 113 -0.33 -2.06 8.53
CA ILE A 113 0.61 -2.59 9.54
C ILE A 113 0.38 -4.09 9.71
N ALA A 114 -0.86 -4.52 9.91
CA ALA A 114 -1.20 -5.94 10.05
C ALA A 114 -0.77 -6.75 8.83
N LEU A 115 -1.07 -6.26 7.63
CA LEU A 115 -0.64 -6.92 6.40
C LEU A 115 0.88 -7.06 6.33
N ARG A 116 1.63 -5.99 6.63
CA ARG A 116 3.10 -6.02 6.61
C ARG A 116 3.67 -7.00 7.64
N CYS A 117 3.15 -6.99 8.87
CA CYS A 117 3.56 -7.93 9.92
C CYS A 117 3.30 -9.39 9.49
N ILE A 118 2.11 -9.69 8.99
CA ILE A 118 1.76 -11.04 8.53
C ILE A 118 2.66 -11.46 7.36
N LEU A 119 2.86 -10.60 6.38
CA LEU A 119 3.73 -10.90 5.23
C LEU A 119 5.20 -11.08 5.61
N SER A 120 5.66 -10.56 6.74
CA SER A 120 7.04 -10.74 7.21
C SER A 120 7.22 -12.01 8.06
N GLU A 121 6.15 -12.66 8.50
CA GLU A 121 6.25 -13.89 9.29
C GLU A 121 6.97 -15.01 8.52
N GLY A 122 7.86 -15.70 9.21
CA GLY A 122 8.67 -16.76 8.59
C GLY A 122 9.74 -16.27 7.62
N LEU A 123 9.97 -14.95 7.51
CA LEU A 123 11.03 -14.35 6.69
C LEU A 123 12.17 -13.72 7.51
N ASN A 124 12.20 -13.92 8.83
CA ASN A 124 13.19 -13.27 9.71
C ASN A 124 14.65 -13.59 9.33
N ASP A 125 14.88 -14.75 8.73
CA ASP A 125 16.18 -15.24 8.27
C ASP A 125 16.63 -14.62 6.95
N VAL A 126 15.73 -13.95 6.22
CA VAL A 126 15.99 -13.36 4.90
C VAL A 126 15.74 -11.86 4.81
N ILE A 127 15.15 -11.23 5.85
CA ILE A 127 14.92 -9.78 5.88
C ILE A 127 16.05 -9.09 6.64
N HIS A 128 16.69 -8.14 5.98
CA HIS A 128 17.74 -7.28 6.52
C HIS A 128 17.21 -5.85 6.68
N TYR A 129 16.92 -5.46 7.91
CA TYR A 129 16.45 -4.11 8.25
C TYR A 129 17.61 -3.11 8.35
N GLY A 130 17.28 -1.80 8.26
CA GLY A 130 18.25 -0.71 8.29
C GLY A 130 19.11 -0.61 7.02
N LYS A 131 18.71 -1.29 5.94
CA LYS A 131 19.45 -1.36 4.67
C LYS A 131 18.83 -0.45 3.60
N LYS A 132 19.22 0.81 3.59
CA LYS A 132 18.80 1.78 2.58
C LYS A 132 19.66 1.66 1.33
N CYS A 133 19.10 1.10 0.27
CA CYS A 133 19.79 0.97 -1.01
C CYS A 133 19.98 2.35 -1.67
N VAL A 134 21.19 2.60 -2.16
CA VAL A 134 21.56 3.87 -2.80
C VAL A 134 21.90 3.72 -4.28
N ALA A 135 22.39 2.56 -4.72
CA ALA A 135 22.75 2.28 -6.10
C ALA A 135 22.81 0.77 -6.37
N PHE A 136 22.93 0.41 -7.63
CA PHE A 136 23.29 -0.94 -8.06
C PHE A 136 24.34 -0.88 -9.17
N GLU A 137 25.07 -1.99 -9.35
CA GLU A 137 26.15 -2.13 -10.33
C GLU A 137 26.07 -3.48 -10.99
N ASP A 138 26.33 -3.52 -12.30
CA ASP A 138 26.52 -4.77 -13.03
C ASP A 138 27.93 -5.32 -12.78
N GLU A 139 28.02 -6.58 -12.39
CA GLU A 139 29.31 -7.24 -12.19
C GLU A 139 29.79 -7.92 -13.49
N PRO A 140 31.12 -7.99 -13.72
CA PRO A 140 31.68 -8.57 -14.94
C PRO A 140 31.25 -10.02 -15.23
N GLN A 141 30.89 -10.77 -14.17
CA GLN A 141 30.42 -12.16 -14.27
C GLN A 141 28.91 -12.25 -14.45
N GLY A 142 28.24 -11.11 -14.63
CA GLY A 142 26.81 -11.02 -14.88
C GLY A 142 25.93 -11.14 -13.64
N ALA A 143 26.45 -10.98 -12.44
CA ALA A 143 25.69 -10.74 -11.22
C ALA A 143 25.35 -9.25 -11.07
N ILE A 144 24.44 -8.91 -10.16
CA ILE A 144 24.08 -7.52 -9.82
C ILE A 144 24.42 -7.29 -8.35
N THR A 145 25.16 -6.21 -8.09
CA THR A 145 25.50 -5.78 -6.72
C THR A 145 24.66 -4.57 -6.32
N ALA A 146 23.88 -4.68 -5.24
CA ALA A 146 23.21 -3.54 -4.59
C ALA A 146 24.11 -2.97 -3.49
N ARG A 147 24.24 -1.63 -3.46
CA ARG A 147 25.00 -0.88 -2.45
C ARG A 147 24.08 -0.16 -1.48
N PHE A 148 24.43 -0.19 -0.21
CA PHE A 148 23.66 0.43 0.87
C PHE A 148 24.36 1.66 1.44
N GLU A 149 23.57 2.56 2.06
CA GLU A 149 24.04 3.81 2.64
C GLU A 149 25.08 3.61 3.75
N ASP A 150 25.02 2.47 4.46
CA ASP A 150 25.97 2.08 5.51
C ASP A 150 27.32 1.55 4.99
N GLY A 151 27.53 1.57 3.66
CA GLY A 151 28.74 1.07 3.00
C GLY A 151 28.74 -0.44 2.73
N SER A 152 27.75 -1.19 3.23
CA SER A 152 27.64 -2.63 2.91
C SER A 152 27.07 -2.84 1.50
N SER A 153 27.18 -4.06 1.01
CA SER A 153 26.64 -4.47 -0.29
C SER A 153 26.14 -5.91 -0.29
N THR A 154 25.32 -6.26 -1.25
CA THR A 154 24.87 -7.62 -1.53
C THR A 154 24.90 -7.89 -3.03
N THR A 155 25.12 -9.14 -3.40
CA THR A 155 25.18 -9.55 -4.81
C THR A 155 24.20 -10.68 -5.08
N GLY A 156 23.45 -10.60 -6.17
CA GLY A 156 22.48 -11.60 -6.61
C GLY A 156 22.47 -11.78 -8.13
N ASP A 157 21.72 -12.76 -8.60
CA ASP A 157 21.50 -12.98 -10.03
C ASP A 157 20.43 -12.03 -10.58
N VAL A 158 19.48 -11.61 -9.72
CA VAL A 158 18.38 -10.67 -10.02
C VAL A 158 18.20 -9.69 -8.87
N LEU A 159 17.98 -8.43 -9.21
CA LEU A 159 17.64 -7.37 -8.27
C LEU A 159 16.24 -6.83 -8.56
N ILE A 160 15.38 -6.84 -7.55
CA ILE A 160 14.00 -6.37 -7.64
C ILE A 160 13.85 -5.08 -6.85
N GLY A 161 13.53 -3.97 -7.52
CA GLY A 161 13.20 -2.70 -6.87
C GLY A 161 11.74 -2.68 -6.42
N ALA A 162 11.52 -2.83 -5.12
CA ALA A 162 10.25 -2.71 -4.42
C ALA A 162 10.28 -1.55 -3.40
N ASP A 163 11.17 -0.57 -3.60
CA ASP A 163 11.57 0.50 -2.70
C ASP A 163 10.61 1.72 -2.72
N GLY A 164 9.42 1.52 -3.29
CA GLY A 164 8.30 2.43 -3.22
C GLY A 164 8.41 3.64 -4.14
N ALA A 165 7.52 4.60 -3.94
CA ALA A 165 7.34 5.76 -4.82
C ALA A 165 8.60 6.60 -5.05
N GLY A 166 9.51 6.65 -4.06
CA GLY A 166 10.80 7.33 -4.13
C GLY A 166 11.96 6.45 -4.62
N SER A 167 11.69 5.39 -5.38
CA SER A 167 12.66 4.38 -5.81
C SER A 167 13.96 4.96 -6.36
N ARG A 168 15.07 4.57 -5.74
CA ARG A 168 16.43 4.84 -6.22
C ARG A 168 16.78 3.95 -7.38
N LEU A 169 16.33 2.70 -7.34
CA LEU A 169 16.55 1.74 -8.42
C LEU A 169 15.86 2.22 -9.70
N ARG A 170 14.61 2.71 -9.61
CA ARG A 170 13.93 3.31 -10.78
C ARG A 170 14.73 4.49 -11.33
N ALA A 171 15.18 5.38 -10.48
CA ALA A 171 15.91 6.57 -10.93
C ALA A 171 17.20 6.21 -11.68
N GLN A 172 17.88 5.14 -11.32
CA GLN A 172 19.08 4.64 -11.99
C GLN A 172 18.74 3.82 -13.24
N LEU A 173 17.78 2.88 -13.14
CA LEU A 173 17.40 1.98 -14.24
C LEU A 173 16.70 2.71 -15.39
N LEU A 174 15.80 3.66 -15.03
CA LEU A 174 14.94 4.39 -15.95
C LEU A 174 15.01 5.90 -15.67
N PRO A 175 16.13 6.58 -16.01
CA PRO A 175 16.32 8.00 -15.67
C PRO A 175 15.25 8.94 -16.25
N TYR A 176 14.57 8.50 -17.30
CA TYR A 176 13.46 9.24 -17.92
C TYR A 176 12.10 9.05 -17.19
N ALA A 177 12.00 8.06 -16.30
CA ALA A 177 10.77 7.78 -15.56
C ALA A 177 10.53 8.85 -14.48
N ARG A 178 9.47 9.64 -14.67
CA ARG A 178 9.16 10.78 -13.82
C ARG A 178 7.89 10.57 -13.03
N ARG A 179 7.86 11.16 -11.85
CA ARG A 179 6.64 11.43 -11.08
C ARG A 179 6.32 12.91 -11.21
N VAL A 180 5.05 13.21 -11.38
CA VAL A 180 4.56 14.58 -11.49
C VAL A 180 3.60 14.89 -10.34
N GLU A 181 3.56 16.14 -9.94
CA GLU A 181 2.55 16.65 -9.03
C GLU A 181 1.22 16.79 -9.76
N THR A 182 0.14 16.44 -9.09
CA THR A 182 -1.20 16.55 -9.67
C THR A 182 -1.85 17.91 -9.43
N GLY A 183 -1.21 18.77 -8.65
CA GLY A 183 -1.79 20.00 -8.15
C GLY A 183 -2.78 19.79 -6.99
N ILE A 184 -2.94 18.54 -6.53
CA ILE A 184 -3.85 18.18 -5.43
C ILE A 184 -3.05 18.03 -4.14
N VAL A 185 -3.55 18.59 -3.05
CA VAL A 185 -3.11 18.31 -1.69
C VAL A 185 -4.16 17.44 -1.01
N ALA A 186 -3.72 16.45 -0.26
CA ALA A 186 -4.56 15.64 0.58
C ALA A 186 -4.13 15.76 2.04
N VAL A 187 -5.13 15.79 2.93
CA VAL A 187 -4.99 15.73 4.38
C VAL A 187 -5.76 14.52 4.85
N SER A 188 -5.19 13.69 5.69
CA SER A 188 -5.86 12.52 6.24
C SER A 188 -5.65 12.41 7.74
N GLY A 189 -6.61 11.79 8.42
CA GLY A 189 -6.55 11.54 9.84
C GLY A 189 -7.51 10.43 10.25
N LYS A 190 -7.42 10.00 11.50
CA LYS A 190 -8.32 9.02 12.10
C LYS A 190 -8.76 9.43 13.49
N LEU A 191 -9.86 8.83 13.96
CA LEU A 191 -10.35 8.92 15.32
C LEU A 191 -10.82 7.54 15.77
N SER A 192 -10.55 7.18 17.04
CA SER A 192 -10.93 5.87 17.58
C SER A 192 -12.45 5.70 17.58
N LEU A 193 -12.93 4.54 17.11
CA LEU A 193 -14.36 4.23 17.00
C LEU A 193 -14.90 3.64 18.32
N ASN A 194 -15.19 4.51 19.27
CA ASN A 194 -15.95 4.19 20.47
C ASN A 194 -17.47 4.42 20.26
N ASP A 195 -18.29 4.16 21.27
CA ASP A 195 -19.75 4.30 21.17
C ASP A 195 -20.22 5.73 20.90
N ASP A 196 -19.52 6.74 21.42
CA ASP A 196 -19.86 8.15 21.17
C ASP A 196 -19.53 8.53 19.72
N VAL A 197 -18.37 8.14 19.23
CA VAL A 197 -17.97 8.35 17.84
C VAL A 197 -18.90 7.60 16.89
N ARG A 198 -19.30 6.37 17.24
CA ARG A 198 -20.25 5.59 16.43
C ARG A 198 -21.60 6.28 16.31
N ARG A 199 -22.12 6.86 17.41
CA ARG A 199 -23.40 7.59 17.39
C ARG A 199 -23.33 8.88 16.57
N ALA A 200 -22.23 9.59 16.62
CA ALA A 200 -22.04 10.86 15.91
C ALA A 200 -21.65 10.68 14.42
N THR A 201 -21.12 9.52 14.04
CA THR A 201 -20.68 9.24 12.67
C THR A 201 -21.88 8.99 11.75
N PRO A 202 -21.95 9.64 10.56
CA PRO A 202 -23.00 9.36 9.58
C PRO A 202 -23.07 7.89 9.20
N GLN A 203 -24.27 7.32 9.13
CA GLN A 203 -24.50 5.89 8.86
C GLN A 203 -23.80 5.37 7.60
N PRO A 204 -23.75 6.09 6.46
CA PRO A 204 -23.02 5.64 5.29
C PRO A 204 -21.54 5.37 5.58
N VAL A 205 -20.89 6.19 6.41
CA VAL A 205 -19.47 6.04 6.81
C VAL A 205 -19.25 4.77 7.64
N LEU A 206 -20.21 4.39 8.46
CA LEU A 206 -20.17 3.16 9.27
C LEU A 206 -20.36 1.90 8.42
N ARG A 207 -21.09 2.02 7.31
CA ARG A 207 -21.38 0.89 6.40
C ARG A 207 -20.28 0.64 5.35
N GLY A 208 -19.40 1.61 5.13
CA GLY A 208 -18.30 1.43 4.19
C GLY A 208 -17.73 2.73 3.61
N PRO A 209 -16.95 2.63 2.53
CA PRO A 209 -16.37 3.76 1.85
C PRO A 209 -17.44 4.79 1.44
N THR A 210 -17.27 6.00 1.93
CA THR A 210 -18.16 7.14 1.64
C THR A 210 -17.35 8.24 0.98
N LEU A 211 -17.74 8.59 -0.25
CA LEU A 211 -17.13 9.61 -1.09
C LEU A 211 -18.02 10.84 -1.07
N ILE A 212 -17.50 11.96 -0.63
CA ILE A 212 -18.26 13.18 -0.39
C ILE A 212 -17.74 14.28 -1.30
N LEU A 213 -18.60 14.75 -2.19
CA LEU A 213 -18.30 15.78 -3.17
C LEU A 213 -18.64 17.15 -2.58
N GLY A 214 -17.66 18.03 -2.50
CA GLY A 214 -17.81 19.39 -1.99
C GLY A 214 -17.69 20.46 -3.09
N PRO A 215 -17.92 21.72 -2.73
CA PRO A 215 -17.74 22.84 -3.65
C PRO A 215 -16.27 23.05 -4.00
N ASN A 216 -16.00 23.77 -5.08
CA ASN A 216 -14.66 24.20 -5.52
C ASN A 216 -13.65 23.04 -5.69
N GLY A 217 -14.13 21.87 -6.10
CA GLY A 217 -13.28 20.70 -6.28
C GLY A 217 -12.80 20.04 -4.98
N CYS A 218 -13.38 20.42 -3.83
CA CYS A 218 -13.13 19.73 -2.57
C CYS A 218 -13.75 18.33 -2.60
N PHE A 219 -13.03 17.38 -2.05
CA PHE A 219 -13.45 15.99 -1.95
C PHE A 219 -13.07 15.42 -0.59
N MET A 220 -13.98 14.67 0.03
CA MET A 220 -13.70 13.95 1.26
C MET A 220 -14.02 12.48 1.07
N PHE A 221 -13.14 11.63 1.56
CA PHE A 221 -13.35 10.21 1.78
C PHE A 221 -13.51 9.96 3.28
N ALA A 222 -14.46 9.12 3.68
CA ALA A 222 -14.55 8.64 5.06
C ALA A 222 -15.00 7.18 5.09
N SER A 223 -14.50 6.41 6.05
CA SER A 223 -14.90 5.01 6.24
C SER A 223 -14.58 4.56 7.67
N ALA A 224 -15.47 3.82 8.28
CA ALA A 224 -15.18 3.11 9.52
C ALA A 224 -14.40 1.84 9.26
N VAL A 225 -13.51 1.50 10.20
CA VAL A 225 -12.81 0.22 10.29
C VAL A 225 -13.25 -0.42 11.59
N ASP A 226 -13.97 -1.51 11.49
CA ASP A 226 -14.52 -2.26 12.63
C ASP A 226 -14.15 -3.73 12.51
N TYR A 227 -14.07 -4.42 13.64
CA TYR A 227 -13.73 -5.83 13.72
C TYR A 227 -14.82 -6.58 14.46
N GLU A 228 -14.96 -7.86 14.17
CA GLU A 228 -15.82 -8.74 14.97
C GLU A 228 -15.20 -8.97 16.35
N ASP A 229 -16.07 -9.14 17.36
CA ASP A 229 -15.63 -9.27 18.75
C ASP A 229 -15.37 -10.74 19.13
N ASP A 230 -15.84 -11.69 18.34
CA ASP A 230 -15.65 -13.13 18.49
C ASP A 230 -14.24 -13.57 18.05
N ARG A 231 -13.28 -13.46 18.93
CA ARG A 231 -11.89 -13.84 18.66
C ARG A 231 -11.64 -15.28 19.09
N PRO A 232 -11.11 -16.15 18.20
CA PRO A 232 -10.56 -17.42 18.63
C PRO A 232 -9.45 -17.19 19.67
N LYS A 233 -9.51 -17.91 20.79
CA LYS A 233 -8.47 -17.83 21.82
C LYS A 233 -7.17 -18.42 21.29
N GLY A 234 -6.07 -17.71 21.45
CA GLY A 234 -4.72 -18.20 21.11
C GLY A 234 -4.20 -17.74 19.74
N GLU A 235 -4.98 -17.04 18.93
CA GLU A 235 -4.49 -16.45 17.70
C GLU A 235 -3.78 -15.10 17.94
N GLN A 236 -2.72 -14.86 17.18
CA GLN A 236 -2.02 -13.57 17.18
C GLN A 236 -2.70 -12.62 16.20
N TYR A 237 -3.16 -11.49 16.72
CA TYR A 237 -3.74 -10.39 15.93
C TYR A 237 -2.83 -9.18 15.94
N TYR A 238 -2.80 -8.47 14.82
CA TYR A 238 -2.02 -7.26 14.61
C TYR A 238 -2.94 -6.07 14.37
N ASP A 239 -2.64 -4.94 15.01
CA ASP A 239 -3.23 -3.62 14.74
C ASP A 239 -4.76 -3.68 14.45
N ARG A 240 -5.53 -4.14 15.44
CA ARG A 240 -7.00 -4.23 15.36
C ARG A 240 -7.69 -3.06 16.05
N GLU A 241 -7.11 -1.89 15.94
CA GLU A 241 -7.77 -0.67 16.39
C GLU A 241 -9.05 -0.43 15.57
N LYS A 242 -10.17 -0.16 16.26
CA LYS A 242 -11.42 0.29 15.62
C LYS A 242 -11.36 1.80 15.46
N TYR A 243 -11.52 2.30 14.24
CA TYR A 243 -11.44 3.75 13.98
C TYR A 243 -12.33 4.19 12.82
N VAL A 244 -12.59 5.47 12.74
CA VAL A 244 -13.05 6.13 11.52
C VAL A 244 -11.85 6.84 10.90
N MET A 245 -11.57 6.54 9.65
CA MET A 245 -10.60 7.28 8.86
C MET A 245 -11.30 8.30 7.98
N TRP A 246 -10.63 9.41 7.75
CA TRP A 246 -11.05 10.39 6.76
C TRP A 246 -9.83 10.90 5.95
N GLY A 247 -10.11 11.35 4.74
CA GLY A 247 -9.16 12.03 3.89
C GLY A 247 -9.87 13.16 3.16
N PHE A 248 -9.35 14.37 3.24
CA PHE A 248 -9.84 15.53 2.54
C PHE A 248 -8.84 15.97 1.48
N SER A 249 -9.30 16.32 0.30
CA SER A 249 -8.43 16.76 -0.78
C SER A 249 -9.06 17.89 -1.59
N ALA A 250 -8.21 18.80 -2.05
CA ALA A 250 -8.57 19.86 -2.96
C ALA A 250 -7.35 20.26 -3.80
N HIS A 251 -7.55 21.11 -4.78
CA HIS A 251 -6.43 21.74 -5.50
C HIS A 251 -5.60 22.61 -4.56
N ASN A 252 -4.28 22.63 -4.71
CA ASN A 252 -3.37 23.35 -3.82
C ASN A 252 -3.70 24.85 -3.72
N GLU A 253 -4.17 25.47 -4.80
CA GLU A 253 -4.60 26.88 -4.82
C GLU A 253 -5.83 27.14 -3.93
N THR A 254 -6.65 26.10 -3.69
CA THR A 254 -7.84 26.20 -2.81
C THR A 254 -7.46 26.25 -1.34
N PHE A 255 -6.32 25.61 -0.98
CA PHE A 255 -5.91 25.46 0.41
C PHE A 255 -5.12 26.64 0.98
N ASP A 256 -4.56 27.51 0.17
CA ASP A 256 -3.57 28.51 0.64
C ASP A 256 -2.47 27.89 1.53
N PHE A 257 -2.01 26.69 1.15
CA PHE A 257 -0.96 25.96 1.87
C PHE A 257 0.43 26.50 1.56
N PRO A 258 1.38 26.36 2.52
CA PRO A 258 2.77 26.60 2.23
C PRO A 258 3.27 25.64 1.12
N ALA A 259 4.37 26.00 0.48
CA ALA A 259 4.95 25.24 -0.63
C ALA A 259 5.20 23.74 -0.31
N ASN A 260 5.32 23.37 0.96
CA ASN A 260 5.47 21.98 1.40
C ASN A 260 4.37 21.59 2.41
N PRO A 261 3.25 21.01 1.97
CA PRO A 261 2.18 20.58 2.86
C PRO A 261 2.63 19.57 3.93
N ALA A 262 3.64 18.74 3.63
CA ALA A 262 4.15 17.75 4.57
C ALA A 262 4.89 18.34 5.79
N ALA A 263 5.19 19.63 5.78
CA ALA A 263 5.80 20.32 6.91
C ALA A 263 4.76 20.82 7.93
N LEU A 264 3.47 20.79 7.58
CA LEU A 264 2.41 21.21 8.49
C LEU A 264 2.29 20.23 9.67
N SER A 265 2.11 20.79 10.86
CA SER A 265 1.65 20.02 12.01
C SER A 265 0.23 19.51 11.79
N GLY A 266 -0.17 18.46 12.51
CA GLY A 266 -1.52 17.94 12.45
C GLY A 266 -2.58 19.01 12.82
N HIS A 267 -2.28 19.93 13.76
CA HIS A 267 -3.15 21.04 14.12
C HIS A 267 -3.36 22.02 12.97
N GLU A 268 -2.27 22.43 12.30
CA GLU A 268 -2.32 23.35 11.15
C GLU A 268 -3.09 22.72 9.98
N ALA A 269 -2.82 21.45 9.67
CA ALA A 269 -3.52 20.73 8.64
C ALA A 269 -5.03 20.58 8.92
N THR A 270 -5.40 20.25 10.18
CA THR A 270 -6.80 20.19 10.61
C THR A 270 -7.48 21.56 10.48
N ALA A 271 -6.85 22.64 10.95
CA ALA A 271 -7.41 23.99 10.87
C ALA A 271 -7.67 24.42 9.41
N ALA A 272 -6.75 24.11 8.49
CA ALA A 272 -6.92 24.41 7.08
C ALA A 272 -8.10 23.65 6.45
N VAL A 273 -8.27 22.38 6.75
CA VAL A 273 -9.42 21.60 6.29
C VAL A 273 -10.73 22.18 6.82
N ILE A 274 -10.80 22.49 8.12
CA ILE A 274 -12.01 23.09 8.73
C ILE A 274 -12.36 24.42 8.10
N ALA A 275 -11.38 25.25 7.77
CA ALA A 275 -11.60 26.51 7.06
C ALA A 275 -12.31 26.32 5.71
N LEU A 276 -11.99 25.27 4.98
CA LEU A 276 -12.65 24.92 3.72
C LEU A 276 -14.02 24.25 3.91
N MET A 277 -14.24 23.65 5.07
CA MET A 277 -15.49 22.93 5.38
C MET A 277 -16.57 23.79 6.04
N ARG A 278 -16.45 25.13 6.09
CA ARG A 278 -17.37 26.03 6.83
C ARG A 278 -18.85 25.81 6.51
N ASN A 279 -19.16 25.48 5.27
CA ASN A 279 -20.53 25.26 4.79
C ASN A 279 -20.87 23.76 4.63
N TRP A 280 -20.05 22.88 5.17
CA TRP A 280 -20.29 21.43 5.13
C TRP A 280 -21.19 21.02 6.30
N HIS A 281 -21.81 19.85 6.17
CA HIS A 281 -22.65 19.30 7.23
C HIS A 281 -21.87 19.19 8.56
N PRO A 282 -22.44 19.62 9.71
CA PRO A 282 -21.74 19.61 11.00
C PRO A 282 -21.12 18.27 11.40
N ALA A 283 -21.77 17.15 11.08
CA ALA A 283 -21.23 15.83 11.37
C ALA A 283 -19.92 15.53 10.62
N LEU A 284 -19.72 16.06 9.40
CA LEU A 284 -18.46 15.90 8.65
C LEU A 284 -17.36 16.79 9.24
N GLN A 285 -17.69 18.02 9.62
CA GLN A 285 -16.76 18.90 10.32
C GLN A 285 -16.31 18.27 11.65
N TRP A 286 -17.26 17.70 12.38
CA TRP A 286 -17.00 17.04 13.67
C TRP A 286 -16.00 15.87 13.52
N LEU A 287 -16.11 15.04 12.48
CA LEU A 287 -15.15 13.96 12.22
C LEU A 287 -13.70 14.49 12.08
N VAL A 288 -13.53 15.64 11.44
CA VAL A 288 -12.21 16.26 11.27
C VAL A 288 -11.71 16.89 12.55
N GLN A 289 -12.61 17.61 13.28
CA GLN A 289 -12.27 18.30 14.52
C GLN A 289 -11.90 17.35 15.67
N THR A 290 -12.55 16.18 15.72
CA THR A 290 -12.36 15.18 16.79
C THR A 290 -11.22 14.19 16.46
N ALA A 291 -10.63 14.27 15.29
CA ALA A 291 -9.54 13.39 14.90
C ALA A 291 -8.36 13.46 15.89
N ASP A 292 -7.69 12.33 16.08
CA ASP A 292 -6.41 12.31 16.77
C ASP A 292 -5.38 13.07 15.93
N VAL A 293 -5.04 14.25 16.40
CA VAL A 293 -4.14 15.18 15.70
C VAL A 293 -2.76 14.59 15.40
N SER A 294 -2.32 13.64 16.23
CA SER A 294 -1.05 12.94 16.01
C SER A 294 -1.06 12.06 14.74
N THR A 295 -2.26 11.70 14.27
CA THR A 295 -2.47 10.91 13.06
C THR A 295 -2.71 11.77 11.82
N VAL A 296 -2.93 13.09 12.01
CA VAL A 296 -3.24 13.98 10.88
C VAL A 296 -1.98 14.34 10.12
N THR A 297 -2.01 14.08 8.83
CA THR A 297 -0.89 14.35 7.92
C THR A 297 -1.38 15.01 6.64
N ALA A 298 -0.58 15.94 6.10
CA ALA A 298 -0.84 16.58 4.81
C ALA A 298 0.26 16.19 3.81
N PHE A 299 -0.09 16.00 2.55
CA PHE A 299 0.88 15.68 1.50
C PHE A 299 0.40 16.12 0.11
N ALA A 300 1.36 16.48 -0.74
CA ALA A 300 1.11 16.71 -2.16
C ALA A 300 0.90 15.36 -2.88
N VAL A 301 -0.19 15.24 -3.62
CA VAL A 301 -0.51 14.03 -4.38
C VAL A 301 0.32 14.01 -5.66
N LYS A 302 1.10 12.93 -5.83
CA LYS A 302 1.94 12.70 -7.01
C LYS A 302 1.53 11.42 -7.72
N THR A 303 1.78 11.37 -9.02
CA THR A 303 1.57 10.17 -9.85
C THR A 303 2.74 9.93 -10.79
N SER A 304 2.98 8.69 -11.15
CA SER A 304 3.95 8.35 -12.19
C SER A 304 3.40 8.70 -13.57
N VAL A 305 4.25 9.26 -14.42
CA VAL A 305 3.98 9.30 -15.86
C VAL A 305 4.09 7.88 -16.40
N PRO A 306 3.19 7.43 -17.30
CA PRO A 306 3.28 6.11 -17.90
C PRO A 306 4.68 5.86 -18.49
N ILE A 307 5.28 4.74 -18.11
CA ILE A 307 6.63 4.35 -18.51
C ILE A 307 6.51 3.51 -19.78
N LYS A 308 7.32 3.83 -20.79
CA LYS A 308 7.42 3.01 -22.00
C LYS A 308 8.08 1.67 -21.66
N PRO A 309 7.75 0.59 -22.38
CA PRO A 309 8.47 -0.67 -22.26
C PRO A 309 9.97 -0.46 -22.39
N TRP A 310 10.73 -1.12 -21.51
CA TRP A 310 12.20 -1.08 -21.55
C TRP A 310 12.77 -2.48 -21.82
N THR A 311 14.02 -2.53 -22.22
CA THR A 311 14.72 -3.82 -22.43
C THR A 311 14.82 -4.56 -21.11
N THR A 312 14.39 -5.80 -21.10
CA THR A 312 14.49 -6.70 -19.95
C THR A 312 15.93 -6.88 -19.53
N GLN A 313 16.18 -6.70 -18.23
CA GLN A 313 17.51 -6.82 -17.61
C GLN A 313 17.38 -7.64 -16.33
N LYS A 314 18.51 -7.89 -15.67
CA LYS A 314 18.56 -8.54 -14.36
C LYS A 314 18.06 -7.66 -13.21
N VAL A 315 17.79 -6.40 -13.49
CA VAL A 315 17.14 -5.44 -12.57
C VAL A 315 15.74 -5.16 -13.09
N THR A 316 14.73 -5.29 -12.22
CA THR A 316 13.35 -4.91 -12.53
C THR A 316 12.67 -4.25 -11.34
N LEU A 317 11.46 -3.73 -11.54
CA LEU A 317 10.73 -2.94 -10.55
C LEU A 317 9.33 -3.53 -10.34
N LEU A 318 8.75 -3.32 -9.15
CA LEU A 318 7.36 -3.67 -8.86
C LEU A 318 6.66 -2.62 -7.98
N GLY A 319 5.35 -2.62 -8.00
CA GLY A 319 4.50 -1.77 -7.16
C GLY A 319 4.77 -0.27 -7.37
N ASP A 320 4.80 0.50 -6.29
CA ASP A 320 4.99 1.95 -6.35
C ASP A 320 6.37 2.38 -6.89
N ALA A 321 7.35 1.49 -6.90
CA ALA A 321 8.62 1.75 -7.56
C ALA A 321 8.43 1.93 -9.07
N LEU A 322 7.42 1.30 -9.65
CA LEU A 322 7.07 1.36 -11.07
C LEU A 322 5.80 2.17 -11.35
N HIS A 323 4.71 1.89 -10.63
CA HIS A 323 3.34 2.35 -10.92
C HIS A 323 2.79 3.32 -9.87
N ASN A 324 3.61 4.17 -9.23
CA ASN A 324 3.06 5.07 -8.21
C ASN A 324 1.88 5.88 -8.78
N MET A 325 0.71 5.68 -8.20
CA MET A 325 -0.54 6.31 -8.61
C MET A 325 -1.19 7.08 -7.48
N THR A 326 -2.18 7.90 -7.81
CA THR A 326 -2.92 8.64 -6.80
C THR A 326 -3.70 7.68 -5.87
N PRO A 327 -3.87 8.00 -4.58
CA PRO A 327 -4.52 7.10 -3.61
C PRO A 327 -6.03 6.95 -3.82
N PHE A 328 -6.66 7.83 -4.60
CA PHE A 328 -8.12 7.96 -4.70
C PHE A 328 -8.86 6.69 -5.19
N ARG A 329 -8.19 5.82 -5.93
CA ARG A 329 -8.77 4.55 -6.40
C ARG A 329 -8.48 3.36 -5.51
N GLY A 330 -7.59 3.48 -4.52
CA GLY A 330 -7.23 2.39 -3.60
C GLY A 330 -6.60 1.15 -4.25
N ILE A 331 -6.06 1.26 -5.47
CA ILE A 331 -5.58 0.09 -6.25
C ILE A 331 -4.07 -0.16 -6.16
N GLY A 332 -3.29 0.74 -5.55
CA GLY A 332 -1.82 0.65 -5.51
C GLY A 332 -1.32 -0.66 -4.89
N ALA A 333 -1.81 -1.02 -3.71
CA ALA A 333 -1.44 -2.27 -3.04
C ALA A 333 -1.81 -3.50 -3.88
N ASN A 334 -3.00 -3.50 -4.49
CA ASN A 334 -3.46 -4.60 -5.35
C ASN A 334 -2.59 -4.76 -6.60
N THR A 335 -2.12 -3.65 -7.17
CA THR A 335 -1.17 -3.66 -8.29
C THR A 335 0.17 -4.27 -7.86
N ALA A 336 0.71 -3.84 -6.72
CA ALA A 336 1.96 -4.39 -6.19
C ALA A 336 1.88 -5.90 -5.89
N LEU A 337 0.75 -6.37 -5.36
CA LEU A 337 0.51 -7.80 -5.13
C LEU A 337 0.43 -8.59 -6.44
N ARG A 338 -0.26 -8.05 -7.45
CA ARG A 338 -0.33 -8.66 -8.78
C ARG A 338 1.05 -8.77 -9.44
N ASP A 339 1.84 -7.70 -9.36
CA ASP A 339 3.21 -7.69 -9.85
C ASP A 339 4.07 -8.76 -9.15
N ALA A 340 3.95 -8.86 -7.83
CA ALA A 340 4.64 -9.87 -7.03
C ALA A 340 4.31 -11.30 -7.48
N ALA A 341 3.03 -11.60 -7.67
CA ALA A 341 2.59 -12.92 -8.13
C ALA A 341 3.04 -13.23 -9.56
N ALA A 342 3.09 -12.22 -10.44
CA ALA A 342 3.59 -12.37 -11.80
C ALA A 342 5.11 -12.64 -11.83
N LEU A 343 5.89 -11.83 -11.10
CA LEU A 343 7.34 -12.01 -10.96
C LEU A 343 7.70 -13.35 -10.30
N ARG A 344 6.97 -13.75 -9.25
CA ARG A 344 7.16 -15.06 -8.63
C ARG A 344 7.09 -16.18 -9.67
N ARG A 345 6.02 -16.22 -10.48
CA ARG A 345 5.84 -17.27 -11.50
C ARG A 345 7.02 -17.29 -12.50
N ALA A 346 7.42 -16.11 -12.97
CA ALA A 346 8.51 -15.99 -13.94
C ALA A 346 9.85 -16.44 -13.33
N LEU A 347 10.18 -16.00 -12.12
CA LEU A 347 11.43 -16.33 -11.45
C LEU A 347 11.49 -17.80 -11.01
N ALA A 348 10.37 -18.38 -10.55
CA ALA A 348 10.30 -19.80 -10.23
C ALA A 348 10.51 -20.68 -11.47
N ALA A 349 9.91 -20.32 -12.62
CA ALA A 349 10.13 -21.02 -13.88
C ALA A 349 11.60 -20.91 -14.36
N ALA A 350 12.23 -19.74 -14.20
CA ALA A 350 13.64 -19.56 -14.51
C ALA A 350 14.56 -20.36 -13.58
N ALA A 351 14.27 -20.39 -12.27
CA ALA A 351 15.00 -21.19 -11.30
C ALA A 351 14.93 -22.68 -11.58
N ALA A 352 13.76 -23.16 -12.04
CA ALA A 352 13.55 -24.53 -12.49
C ALA A 352 14.20 -24.85 -13.86
N GLY A 353 14.78 -23.84 -14.54
CA GLY A 353 15.39 -24.00 -15.84
C GLY A 353 14.40 -24.22 -17.01
N GLN A 354 13.13 -23.85 -16.80
CA GLN A 354 12.06 -23.99 -17.80
C GLN A 354 12.11 -22.86 -18.85
N VAL A 355 12.63 -21.70 -18.45
CA VAL A 355 12.80 -20.51 -19.29
C VAL A 355 14.11 -19.80 -18.97
N ASP A 356 14.59 -19.00 -19.91
CA ASP A 356 15.75 -18.15 -19.66
C ASP A 356 15.38 -16.97 -18.73
N LEU A 357 16.29 -16.63 -17.82
CA LEU A 357 16.06 -15.61 -16.80
C LEU A 357 15.68 -14.25 -17.39
N ILE A 358 16.36 -13.79 -18.45
CA ILE A 358 16.13 -12.47 -19.04
C ILE A 358 14.75 -12.37 -19.72
N PRO A 359 14.29 -13.32 -20.53
CA PRO A 359 12.92 -13.32 -21.05
C PRO A 359 11.85 -13.44 -19.97
N ALA A 360 12.17 -14.10 -18.84
CA ALA A 360 11.22 -14.31 -17.74
C ALA A 360 10.93 -13.03 -16.94
N SER A 361 11.87 -12.10 -16.89
CA SER A 361 11.69 -10.78 -16.25
C SER A 361 10.93 -9.82 -17.19
N LEU A 362 9.76 -10.22 -17.67
CA LEU A 362 8.93 -9.37 -18.51
C LEU A 362 8.55 -8.08 -17.81
N PRO A 363 8.49 -6.95 -18.53
CA PRO A 363 7.89 -5.75 -18.00
C PRO A 363 6.45 -6.07 -17.60
N THR A 364 6.07 -5.70 -16.38
CA THR A 364 4.68 -5.70 -15.94
C THR A 364 3.95 -4.58 -16.67
N ASN A 365 3.83 -4.71 -18.00
CA ASN A 365 3.07 -3.76 -18.81
C ASN A 365 1.61 -3.98 -18.48
N GLY A 366 1.12 -3.15 -17.56
CA GLY A 366 -0.30 -3.07 -17.33
C GLY A 366 -1.03 -2.62 -18.59
N THR A 367 -1.89 -3.44 -19.08
CA THR A 367 -3.09 -3.04 -19.77
C THR A 367 -4.18 -2.74 -18.77
#